data_32ec4c65d0dbc46e50d6bb0e653a978d
#
_entry.id   32ec4c65d0dbc46e50d6bb0e653a978d
#
_cell.length_a   1.000
_cell.length_b   1.000
_cell.length_c   1.000
_cell.angle_alpha   90.00
_cell.angle_beta   90.00
_cell.angle_gamma   90.00
#
_symmetry.space_group_name_H-M   'P 1'
#
loop_
_entity.id
_entity.type
_entity.pdbx_description
1 polymer ?
#
loop_
_entity_poly.entity_id
_entity_poly.type
_entity_poly.pdbx_seq_one_letter_code
_entity_poly.pdbx_strand_id
1 'polypeptide(L)'
;MQRRSNAAATLTTVCQHVMCADMPRPTLRPIATVGIVAKTHLREAAPVVRDVVAWLDERNLRPVVTEDTAELAGLTSVQTTAPAALPDAADLILVLGGDGTLLGMARQIAVARTDPPILAVNFGSLGFLTEITLPELFEALASVVDGSARIDERRMLRSRTTRGDTLLAERIALNDVVITKSALSGILDLSVSVGDQFVARFRADGLILATPTGSTAYNLSAGGPIVHPQVHAIVLTPIAPHTLTNRPVVLPETSAIRIQPDLGDRHAEAFASFDGQSGVKLERGDAVIVDSASRPLRMIRAASRPYFAVLREKLRWTER
;
A
#
# COMPACT_ATOMS: atom_id res chain seq x y z
N MET A 1 -56.08 -28.37 -1.72
CA MET A 1 -54.67 -28.73 -1.45
C MET A 1 -53.89 -28.37 -2.68
N GLN A 2 -53.60 -27.10 -2.93
CA GLN A 2 -52.79 -26.63 -4.10
C GLN A 2 -52.63 -25.09 -3.99
N ARG A 3 -51.77 -24.59 -3.09
CA ARG A 3 -51.31 -23.18 -3.03
C ARG A 3 -50.07 -23.03 -2.22
N ARG A 4 -49.01 -23.85 -2.42
CA ARG A 4 -47.69 -23.68 -1.75
C ARG A 4 -46.51 -23.92 -2.69
N SER A 5 -46.64 -23.68 -3.99
CA SER A 5 -45.56 -23.99 -4.92
C SER A 5 -44.95 -22.79 -5.69
N ASN A 6 -45.46 -21.57 -5.55
CA ASN A 6 -45.01 -20.44 -6.38
C ASN A 6 -44.16 -19.38 -5.63
N ALA A 7 -43.89 -19.51 -4.32
CA ALA A 7 -43.08 -18.51 -3.60
C ALA A 7 -41.57 -18.81 -3.61
N ALA A 8 -41.15 -20.05 -3.84
CA ALA A 8 -39.76 -20.43 -3.82
C ALA A 8 -39.03 -20.12 -5.15
N ALA A 9 -39.74 -20.11 -6.27
CA ALA A 9 -39.13 -19.84 -7.59
C ALA A 9 -38.86 -18.36 -7.83
N THR A 10 -39.56 -17.45 -7.17
CA THR A 10 -39.40 -16.00 -7.36
C THR A 10 -38.24 -15.42 -6.56
N LEU A 11 -37.84 -16.04 -5.45
CA LEU A 11 -36.69 -15.58 -4.64
C LEU A 11 -35.34 -15.95 -5.24
N THR A 12 -35.25 -17.01 -6.04
CA THR A 12 -33.99 -17.44 -6.66
C THR A 12 -33.59 -16.56 -7.84
N THR A 13 -34.55 -15.93 -8.52
CA THR A 13 -34.29 -15.07 -9.70
C THR A 13 -33.91 -13.64 -9.33
N VAL A 14 -34.29 -13.15 -8.13
CA VAL A 14 -33.95 -11.79 -7.67
C VAL A 14 -32.53 -11.71 -7.12
N CYS A 15 -31.96 -12.80 -6.62
CA CYS A 15 -30.57 -12.82 -6.11
C CYS A 15 -29.50 -12.91 -7.21
N GLN A 16 -29.84 -13.19 -8.47
CA GLN A 16 -28.87 -13.28 -9.56
C GLN A 16 -28.63 -11.95 -10.31
N HIS A 17 -29.31 -10.86 -9.97
CA HIS A 17 -29.19 -9.56 -10.66
C HIS A 17 -28.68 -8.40 -9.80
N VAL A 18 -28.05 -8.65 -8.65
CA VAL A 18 -27.11 -7.68 -8.07
C VAL A 18 -25.75 -7.92 -8.72
N MET A 19 -25.72 -7.73 -10.04
CA MET A 19 -24.49 -7.55 -10.78
C MET A 19 -23.87 -6.25 -10.28
N CYS A 20 -22.70 -6.32 -9.68
CA CYS A 20 -21.79 -5.17 -9.58
C CYS A 20 -21.79 -4.49 -10.96
N ALA A 21 -22.33 -3.28 -11.01
CA ALA A 21 -22.26 -2.48 -12.23
C ALA A 21 -20.82 -2.50 -12.70
N ASP A 22 -20.59 -2.87 -13.95
CA ASP A 22 -19.30 -2.83 -14.62
C ASP A 22 -18.79 -1.38 -14.60
N MET A 23 -18.08 -1.02 -13.53
CA MET A 23 -17.26 0.18 -13.58
C MET A 23 -16.22 -0.03 -14.69
N PRO A 24 -16.01 0.96 -15.58
CA PRO A 24 -15.02 0.82 -16.64
C PRO A 24 -13.68 0.43 -16.01
N ARG A 25 -13.19 -0.75 -16.39
CA ARG A 25 -11.90 -1.26 -15.87
C ARG A 25 -10.81 -0.32 -16.37
N PRO A 26 -9.89 0.11 -15.50
CA PRO A 26 -8.74 0.88 -15.95
C PRO A 26 -8.00 0.04 -17.00
N THR A 27 -7.94 0.54 -18.22
CA THR A 27 -7.23 -0.13 -19.32
C THR A 27 -5.75 0.15 -19.20
N LEU A 28 -4.93 -0.88 -19.39
CA LEU A 28 -3.48 -0.74 -19.52
C LEU A 28 -3.17 0.02 -20.82
N ARG A 29 -2.24 0.96 -20.75
CA ARG A 29 -1.61 1.52 -21.96
C ARG A 29 -0.70 0.44 -22.57
N PRO A 30 -0.43 0.49 -23.88
CA PRO A 30 0.56 -0.40 -24.48
C PRO A 30 1.90 -0.32 -23.72
N ILE A 31 2.44 -1.47 -23.36
CA ILE A 31 3.73 -1.57 -22.66
C ILE A 31 4.84 -1.66 -23.71
N ALA A 32 5.78 -0.73 -23.67
CA ALA A 32 6.98 -0.74 -24.48
C ALA A 32 8.25 -0.86 -23.63
N THR A 33 8.20 -0.37 -22.41
CA THR A 33 9.33 -0.34 -21.49
C THR A 33 8.95 -0.93 -20.14
N VAL A 34 9.76 -1.88 -19.65
CA VAL A 34 9.57 -2.52 -18.34
C VAL A 34 10.73 -2.13 -17.42
N GLY A 35 10.40 -1.43 -16.33
CA GLY A 35 11.32 -1.11 -15.26
C GLY A 35 11.46 -2.29 -14.30
N ILE A 36 12.68 -2.69 -13.95
CA ILE A 36 12.94 -3.85 -13.09
C ILE A 36 13.69 -3.39 -11.84
N VAL A 37 13.16 -3.74 -10.68
CA VAL A 37 13.82 -3.54 -9.39
C VAL A 37 13.78 -4.85 -8.59
N ALA A 38 14.93 -5.27 -8.08
CA ALA A 38 15.05 -6.44 -7.22
C ALA A 38 15.55 -6.04 -5.83
N LYS A 39 15.21 -6.85 -4.83
CA LYS A 39 15.74 -6.69 -3.47
C LYS A 39 17.26 -6.97 -3.48
N THR A 40 18.07 -5.99 -3.14
CA THR A 40 19.55 -5.99 -3.29
C THR A 40 20.28 -7.15 -2.62
N HIS A 41 19.73 -7.67 -1.51
CA HIS A 41 20.37 -8.79 -0.79
C HIS A 41 19.83 -10.17 -1.21
N LEU A 42 18.96 -10.24 -2.20
CA LEU A 42 18.31 -11.47 -2.66
C LEU A 42 19.09 -12.05 -3.84
N ARG A 43 20.16 -12.78 -3.58
CA ARG A 43 21.01 -13.40 -4.62
C ARG A 43 20.24 -14.29 -5.59
N GLU A 44 19.18 -14.93 -5.10
CA GLU A 44 18.28 -15.78 -5.89
C GLU A 44 17.52 -14.99 -6.97
N ALA A 45 17.42 -13.67 -6.84
CA ALA A 45 16.80 -12.83 -7.88
C ALA A 45 17.70 -12.64 -9.10
N ALA A 46 19.01 -12.80 -9.00
CA ALA A 46 19.96 -12.57 -10.10
C ALA A 46 19.65 -13.40 -11.36
N PRO A 47 19.46 -14.73 -11.31
CA PRO A 47 19.07 -15.52 -12.49
C PRO A 47 17.71 -15.07 -13.03
N VAL A 48 16.73 -14.79 -12.15
CA VAL A 48 15.38 -14.38 -12.57
C VAL A 48 15.41 -13.05 -13.30
N VAL A 49 16.20 -12.08 -12.84
CA VAL A 49 16.40 -10.80 -13.54
C VAL A 49 16.93 -11.01 -14.95
N ARG A 50 17.94 -11.89 -15.11
CA ARG A 50 18.49 -12.23 -16.45
C ARG A 50 17.45 -12.88 -17.36
N ASP A 51 16.68 -13.82 -16.82
CA ASP A 51 15.61 -14.51 -17.56
C ASP A 51 14.51 -13.54 -18.00
N VAL A 52 14.13 -12.59 -17.14
CA VAL A 52 13.17 -11.53 -17.46
C VAL A 52 13.71 -10.62 -18.56
N VAL A 53 14.97 -10.18 -18.47
CA VAL A 53 15.59 -9.34 -19.50
C VAL A 53 15.57 -10.06 -20.85
N ALA A 54 16.01 -11.33 -20.91
CA ALA A 54 15.98 -12.13 -22.13
C ALA A 54 14.55 -12.29 -22.68
N TRP A 55 13.56 -12.56 -21.82
CA TRP A 55 12.16 -12.69 -22.19
C TRP A 55 11.58 -11.40 -22.80
N LEU A 56 11.98 -10.23 -22.28
CA LEU A 56 11.59 -8.92 -22.80
C LEU A 56 12.24 -8.64 -24.17
N ASP A 57 13.53 -8.91 -24.30
CA ASP A 57 14.28 -8.72 -25.55
C ASP A 57 13.69 -9.56 -26.69
N GLU A 58 13.33 -10.83 -26.45
CA GLU A 58 12.65 -11.70 -27.42
C GLU A 58 11.33 -11.11 -27.95
N ARG A 59 10.69 -10.21 -27.18
CA ARG A 59 9.40 -9.58 -27.50
C ARG A 59 9.54 -8.13 -27.96
N ASN A 60 10.76 -7.66 -28.19
CA ASN A 60 11.08 -6.28 -28.53
C ASN A 60 10.56 -5.26 -27.49
N LEU A 61 10.52 -5.65 -26.21
CA LEU A 61 10.23 -4.79 -25.08
C LEU A 61 11.55 -4.32 -24.46
N ARG A 62 11.61 -3.05 -24.07
CA ARG A 62 12.84 -2.47 -23.55
C ARG A 62 12.93 -2.66 -22.03
N PRO A 63 13.93 -3.40 -21.52
CA PRO A 63 14.21 -3.45 -20.09
C PRO A 63 14.97 -2.20 -19.64
N VAL A 64 14.57 -1.64 -18.48
CA VAL A 64 15.29 -0.60 -17.75
C VAL A 64 15.46 -1.09 -16.32
N VAL A 65 16.68 -1.16 -15.82
CA VAL A 65 16.98 -1.83 -14.53
C VAL A 65 17.53 -0.81 -13.54
N THR A 66 17.23 -0.94 -12.25
CA THR A 66 17.93 -0.10 -11.26
C THR A 66 19.41 -0.50 -11.17
N GLU A 67 20.28 0.46 -10.87
CA GLU A 67 21.74 0.25 -10.77
C GLU A 67 22.08 -0.95 -9.87
N ASP A 68 21.53 -1.00 -8.65
CA ASP A 68 21.72 -2.10 -7.70
C ASP A 68 21.24 -3.45 -8.24
N THR A 69 20.15 -3.45 -9.03
CA THR A 69 19.61 -4.68 -9.64
C THR A 69 20.49 -5.14 -10.81
N ALA A 70 21.04 -4.21 -11.58
CA ALA A 70 21.99 -4.53 -12.66
C ALA A 70 23.27 -5.14 -12.08
N GLU A 71 23.81 -4.57 -11.01
CA GLU A 71 24.97 -5.10 -10.29
C GLU A 71 24.69 -6.50 -9.74
N LEU A 72 23.56 -6.69 -9.05
CA LEU A 72 23.12 -7.99 -8.51
C LEU A 72 23.08 -9.08 -9.60
N ALA A 73 22.55 -8.74 -10.78
CA ALA A 73 22.38 -9.69 -11.90
C ALA A 73 23.60 -9.81 -12.82
N GLY A 74 24.64 -8.96 -12.64
CA GLY A 74 25.82 -8.91 -13.50
C GLY A 74 25.51 -8.41 -14.92
N LEU A 75 24.54 -7.50 -15.07
CA LEU A 75 24.11 -6.96 -16.35
C LEU A 75 24.95 -5.71 -16.70
N THR A 76 25.63 -5.72 -17.84
CA THR A 76 26.50 -4.62 -18.30
C THR A 76 25.99 -3.90 -19.55
N SER A 77 25.06 -4.50 -20.29
CA SER A 77 24.54 -4.00 -21.58
C SER A 77 23.09 -3.51 -21.52
N VAL A 78 22.44 -3.52 -20.35
CA VAL A 78 21.06 -3.08 -20.16
C VAL A 78 21.05 -1.62 -19.68
N GLN A 79 20.07 -0.85 -20.12
CA GLN A 79 19.88 0.51 -19.63
C GLN A 79 19.63 0.52 -18.12
N THR A 80 20.42 1.30 -17.37
CA THR A 80 20.27 1.46 -15.92
C THR A 80 19.76 2.84 -15.55
N THR A 81 19.12 2.94 -14.37
CA THR A 81 18.67 4.21 -13.82
C THR A 81 18.59 4.14 -12.28
N ALA A 82 18.60 5.31 -11.63
CA ALA A 82 18.36 5.39 -10.21
C ALA A 82 16.91 4.97 -9.87
N PRO A 83 16.65 4.35 -8.70
CA PRO A 83 15.31 3.95 -8.30
C PRO A 83 14.24 5.06 -8.37
N ALA A 84 14.63 6.30 -8.06
CA ALA A 84 13.72 7.46 -8.10
C ALA A 84 13.31 7.87 -9.52
N ALA A 85 14.11 7.58 -10.53
CA ALA A 85 13.84 7.92 -11.93
C ALA A 85 13.15 6.76 -12.69
N LEU A 86 13.15 5.55 -12.14
CA LEU A 86 12.60 4.36 -12.79
C LEU A 86 11.11 4.52 -13.16
N PRO A 87 10.22 5.10 -12.32
CA PRO A 87 8.81 5.27 -12.69
C PRO A 87 8.60 6.13 -13.94
N ASP A 88 9.43 7.18 -14.13
CA ASP A 88 9.32 8.07 -15.28
C ASP A 88 9.95 7.48 -16.54
N ALA A 89 10.71 6.38 -16.43
CA ALA A 89 11.40 5.71 -17.52
C ALA A 89 10.68 4.45 -18.04
N ALA A 90 9.58 4.03 -17.41
CA ALA A 90 8.94 2.76 -17.72
C ALA A 90 7.41 2.84 -17.76
N ASP A 91 6.78 1.95 -18.55
CA ASP A 91 5.33 1.80 -18.66
C ASP A 91 4.76 0.80 -17.65
N LEU A 92 5.62 -0.11 -17.16
CA LEU A 92 5.34 -1.11 -16.13
C LEU A 92 6.55 -1.21 -15.20
N ILE A 93 6.32 -1.34 -13.89
CA ILE A 93 7.37 -1.64 -12.91
C ILE A 93 7.23 -3.08 -12.44
N LEU A 94 8.25 -3.89 -12.69
CA LEU A 94 8.40 -5.23 -12.12
C LEU A 94 9.23 -5.14 -10.84
N VAL A 95 8.62 -5.54 -9.72
CA VAL A 95 9.27 -5.64 -8.42
C VAL A 95 9.55 -7.10 -8.09
N LEU A 96 10.82 -7.46 -7.96
CA LEU A 96 11.29 -8.79 -7.57
C LEU A 96 11.72 -8.77 -6.09
N GLY A 97 10.80 -9.14 -5.20
CA GLY A 97 11.03 -9.08 -3.75
C GLY A 97 9.75 -9.19 -2.94
N GLY A 98 9.81 -8.83 -1.65
CA GLY A 98 8.65 -8.82 -0.77
C GLY A 98 7.98 -7.44 -0.66
N ASP A 99 6.98 -7.36 0.25
CA ASP A 99 6.18 -6.16 0.48
C ASP A 99 7.04 -4.91 0.74
N GLY A 100 8.18 -5.03 1.45
CA GLY A 100 9.06 -3.89 1.71
C GLY A 100 9.69 -3.28 0.44
N THR A 101 10.05 -4.11 -0.56
CA THR A 101 10.59 -3.64 -1.85
C THR A 101 9.49 -2.94 -2.65
N LEU A 102 8.28 -3.49 -2.63
CA LEU A 102 7.10 -2.89 -3.23
C LEU A 102 6.80 -1.52 -2.61
N LEU A 103 6.76 -1.41 -1.27
CA LEU A 103 6.52 -0.15 -0.55
C LEU A 103 7.56 0.92 -0.93
N GLY A 104 8.83 0.52 -1.07
CA GLY A 104 9.89 1.40 -1.55
C GLY A 104 9.57 1.98 -2.92
N MET A 105 9.17 1.15 -3.88
CA MET A 105 8.84 1.57 -5.24
C MET A 105 7.51 2.33 -5.32
N ALA A 106 6.51 1.96 -4.54
CA ALA A 106 5.23 2.67 -4.47
C ALA A 106 5.42 4.15 -4.12
N ARG A 107 6.34 4.46 -3.20
CA ARG A 107 6.69 5.86 -2.86
C ARG A 107 7.35 6.60 -4.01
N GLN A 108 8.22 5.93 -4.79
CA GLN A 108 8.84 6.57 -5.96
C GLN A 108 7.78 6.89 -7.02
N ILE A 109 6.84 5.97 -7.28
CA ILE A 109 5.72 6.20 -8.20
C ILE A 109 4.82 7.34 -7.71
N ALA A 110 4.55 7.41 -6.40
CA ALA A 110 3.67 8.43 -5.84
C ALA A 110 4.14 9.86 -6.08
N VAL A 111 5.44 10.08 -6.18
CA VAL A 111 6.07 11.40 -6.42
C VAL A 111 6.54 11.61 -7.86
N ALA A 112 6.49 10.58 -8.69
CA ALA A 112 6.88 10.64 -10.10
C ALA A 112 5.85 11.43 -10.95
N ARG A 113 6.25 11.84 -12.14
CA ARG A 113 5.36 12.49 -13.12
C ARG A 113 4.38 11.50 -13.76
N THR A 114 4.80 10.26 -13.89
CA THR A 114 4.01 9.15 -14.43
C THR A 114 3.45 8.27 -13.29
N ASP A 115 2.56 7.36 -13.64
CA ASP A 115 1.91 6.43 -12.70
C ASP A 115 1.90 4.99 -13.27
N PRO A 116 3.09 4.41 -13.59
CA PRO A 116 3.13 3.05 -14.11
C PRO A 116 2.54 2.05 -13.13
N PRO A 117 1.80 1.01 -13.60
CA PRO A 117 1.36 -0.07 -12.73
C PRO A 117 2.56 -0.87 -12.19
N ILE A 118 2.37 -1.50 -11.03
CA ILE A 118 3.33 -2.40 -10.41
C ILE A 118 2.89 -3.86 -10.60
N LEU A 119 3.81 -4.68 -11.09
CA LEU A 119 3.77 -6.15 -10.99
C LEU A 119 4.76 -6.57 -9.93
N ALA A 120 4.30 -7.14 -8.81
CA ALA A 120 5.16 -7.52 -7.70
C ALA A 120 5.19 -9.04 -7.51
N VAL A 121 6.39 -9.60 -7.59
CA VAL A 121 6.65 -11.05 -7.50
C VAL A 121 7.42 -11.38 -6.24
N ASN A 122 6.88 -12.29 -5.45
CA ASN A 122 7.45 -12.74 -4.20
C ASN A 122 8.41 -13.92 -4.41
N PHE A 123 9.54 -13.90 -3.69
CA PHE A 123 10.57 -14.94 -3.71
C PHE A 123 10.46 -15.93 -2.54
N GLY A 124 9.58 -15.69 -1.58
CA GLY A 124 9.48 -16.51 -0.38
C GLY A 124 8.05 -16.76 0.03
N SER A 125 7.74 -16.52 1.30
CA SER A 125 6.37 -16.60 1.80
C SER A 125 5.51 -15.50 1.18
N LEU A 126 4.36 -15.85 0.67
CA LEU A 126 3.37 -14.92 0.10
C LEU A 126 3.23 -13.65 0.95
N GLY A 127 3.28 -12.46 0.35
CA GLY A 127 3.01 -11.19 1.01
C GLY A 127 1.51 -10.86 1.05
N PHE A 128 1.13 -9.79 1.73
CA PHE A 128 -0.21 -9.21 1.59
C PHE A 128 -0.33 -8.36 0.32
N LEU A 129 0.80 -7.84 -0.17
CA LEU A 129 0.89 -7.00 -1.36
C LEU A 129 1.49 -7.74 -2.54
N THR A 130 2.49 -8.60 -2.29
CA THR A 130 3.19 -9.39 -3.29
C THR A 130 2.53 -10.76 -3.43
N GLU A 131 1.45 -10.82 -4.26
CA GLU A 131 0.59 -12.01 -4.39
C GLU A 131 1.05 -12.98 -5.49
N ILE A 132 1.88 -12.53 -6.43
CA ILE A 132 2.38 -13.32 -7.55
C ILE A 132 3.64 -14.06 -7.11
N THR A 133 3.69 -15.36 -7.37
CA THR A 133 4.84 -16.21 -7.07
C THR A 133 5.77 -16.33 -8.28
N LEU A 134 7.01 -16.80 -8.07
CA LEU A 134 7.98 -17.00 -9.15
C LEU A 134 7.46 -17.87 -10.31
N PRO A 135 6.78 -18.99 -10.07
CA PRO A 135 6.20 -19.79 -11.15
C PRO A 135 5.16 -19.05 -12.00
N GLU A 136 4.47 -18.05 -11.42
CA GLU A 136 3.43 -17.26 -12.08
C GLU A 136 3.99 -16.03 -12.81
N LEU A 137 5.28 -15.69 -12.65
CA LEU A 137 5.91 -14.47 -13.14
C LEU A 137 5.68 -14.23 -14.64
N PHE A 138 6.04 -15.20 -15.48
CA PHE A 138 5.98 -15.01 -16.94
C PHE A 138 4.56 -15.02 -17.48
N GLU A 139 3.64 -15.77 -16.87
CA GLU A 139 2.22 -15.71 -17.18
C GLU A 139 1.64 -14.33 -16.83
N ALA A 140 1.99 -13.79 -15.66
CA ALA A 140 1.58 -12.47 -15.25
C ALA A 140 2.15 -11.37 -16.16
N LEU A 141 3.44 -11.44 -16.54
CA LEU A 141 4.04 -10.52 -17.51
C LEU A 141 3.35 -10.59 -18.88
N ALA A 142 3.06 -11.80 -19.38
CA ALA A 142 2.36 -11.98 -20.64
C ALA A 142 0.97 -11.34 -20.59
N SER A 143 0.21 -11.53 -19.50
CA SER A 143 -1.11 -10.92 -19.32
C SER A 143 -1.09 -9.40 -19.30
N VAL A 144 0.01 -8.79 -18.82
CA VAL A 144 0.18 -7.33 -18.87
C VAL A 144 0.44 -6.86 -20.29
N VAL A 145 1.31 -7.56 -21.02
CA VAL A 145 1.70 -7.20 -22.40
C VAL A 145 0.54 -7.37 -23.36
N ASP A 146 -0.29 -8.39 -23.19
CA ASP A 146 -1.48 -8.62 -24.02
C ASP A 146 -2.71 -7.82 -23.58
N GLY A 147 -2.61 -7.06 -22.45
CA GLY A 147 -3.66 -6.21 -21.93
C GLY A 147 -4.78 -6.92 -21.19
N SER A 148 -4.64 -8.23 -20.91
CA SER A 148 -5.64 -9.03 -20.16
C SER A 148 -5.48 -8.94 -18.64
N ALA A 149 -4.38 -8.39 -18.15
CA ALA A 149 -4.10 -8.27 -16.72
C ALA A 149 -5.17 -7.46 -15.98
N ARG A 150 -5.44 -7.86 -14.74
CA ARG A 150 -6.35 -7.14 -13.85
C ARG A 150 -5.56 -6.11 -13.03
N ILE A 151 -6.02 -4.87 -13.06
CA ILE A 151 -5.50 -3.78 -12.23
C ILE A 151 -6.36 -3.66 -10.98
N ASP A 152 -5.69 -3.53 -9.84
CA ASP A 152 -6.27 -3.20 -8.55
C ASP A 152 -5.69 -1.85 -8.09
N GLU A 153 -6.56 -0.88 -7.88
CA GLU A 153 -6.18 0.45 -7.43
C GLU A 153 -6.13 0.49 -5.91
N ARG A 154 -4.98 0.89 -5.36
CA ARG A 154 -4.75 1.00 -3.93
C ARG A 154 -4.64 2.46 -3.52
N ARG A 155 -5.54 2.90 -2.67
CA ARG A 155 -5.50 4.24 -2.12
C ARG A 155 -4.25 4.43 -1.29
N MET A 156 -3.67 5.63 -1.35
CA MET A 156 -2.51 6.04 -0.56
C MET A 156 -2.88 7.24 0.31
N LEU A 157 -2.16 7.41 1.40
CA LEU A 157 -2.25 8.58 2.27
C LEU A 157 -1.19 9.60 1.88
N ARG A 158 -1.58 10.88 1.87
CA ARG A 158 -0.66 12.00 1.85
C ARG A 158 -0.57 12.56 3.26
N SER A 159 0.64 12.74 3.75
CA SER A 159 0.92 13.33 5.05
C SER A 159 1.73 14.61 4.89
N ARG A 160 1.28 15.68 5.51
CA ARG A 160 1.97 16.96 5.58
C ARG A 160 2.28 17.30 7.03
N THR A 161 3.56 17.48 7.33
CA THR A 161 3.99 17.97 8.65
C THR A 161 4.18 19.45 8.56
N THR A 162 3.51 20.21 9.44
CA THR A 162 3.54 21.68 9.44
C THR A 162 3.91 22.22 10.81
N ARG A 163 4.53 23.42 10.84
CA ARG A 163 4.72 24.24 12.04
C ARG A 163 4.10 25.62 11.78
N GLY A 164 2.98 25.90 12.41
CA GLY A 164 2.12 26.99 11.99
C GLY A 164 1.73 26.81 10.52
N ASP A 165 1.98 27.84 9.69
CA ASP A 165 1.69 27.83 8.25
C ASP A 165 2.86 27.26 7.40
N THR A 166 3.99 26.91 8.03
CA THR A 166 5.17 26.41 7.30
C THR A 166 5.08 24.91 7.09
N LEU A 167 5.14 24.46 5.83
CA LEU A 167 5.27 23.07 5.47
C LEU A 167 6.71 22.60 5.72
N LEU A 168 6.90 21.63 6.62
CA LEU A 168 8.21 21.05 6.95
C LEU A 168 8.51 19.81 6.10
N ALA A 169 7.50 18.98 5.85
CA ALA A 169 7.65 17.75 5.07
C ALA A 169 6.31 17.34 4.46
N GLU A 170 6.39 16.76 3.26
CA GLU A 170 5.28 16.03 2.64
C GLU A 170 5.74 14.62 2.31
N ARG A 171 4.91 13.62 2.62
CA ARG A 171 5.18 12.20 2.39
C ARG A 171 3.92 11.49 1.94
N ILE A 172 4.13 10.40 1.16
CA ILE A 172 3.05 9.50 0.74
C ILE A 172 3.30 8.15 1.39
N ALA A 173 2.23 7.49 1.83
CA ALA A 173 2.26 6.16 2.40
C ALA A 173 1.19 5.27 1.75
N LEU A 174 1.56 4.02 1.43
CA LEU A 174 0.64 3.01 0.93
C LEU A 174 -0.08 2.29 2.08
N ASN A 175 0.62 1.99 3.17
CA ASN A 175 0.05 1.32 4.33
C ASN A 175 -0.43 2.32 5.38
N ASP A 176 0.48 3.06 5.98
CA ASP A 176 0.16 3.86 7.16
C ASP A 176 1.07 5.07 7.39
N VAL A 177 0.51 6.03 8.11
CA VAL A 177 1.20 7.14 8.76
C VAL A 177 1.09 6.91 10.26
N VAL A 178 2.22 6.82 10.95
CA VAL A 178 2.27 6.49 12.37
C VAL A 178 2.94 7.63 13.14
N ILE A 179 2.27 8.11 14.18
CA ILE A 179 2.85 9.05 15.13
C ILE A 179 3.13 8.28 16.41
N THR A 180 4.41 8.20 16.82
CA THR A 180 4.83 7.47 18.02
C THR A 180 5.73 8.31 18.88
N LYS A 181 5.77 7.95 20.16
CA LYS A 181 6.79 8.45 21.09
C LYS A 181 8.16 7.83 20.83
N SER A 182 9.21 8.49 21.28
CA SER A 182 10.53 7.87 21.46
C SER A 182 10.48 6.75 22.52
N ALA A 183 11.38 5.77 22.43
CA ALA A 183 11.45 4.66 23.38
C ALA A 183 11.64 5.12 24.83
N LEU A 184 12.30 6.25 25.07
CA LEU A 184 12.58 6.81 26.39
C LEU A 184 11.57 7.89 26.82
N SER A 185 10.62 8.25 25.95
CA SER A 185 9.63 9.30 26.21
C SER A 185 8.46 8.77 27.05
N GLY A 186 7.83 9.69 27.78
CA GLY A 186 6.54 9.45 28.41
C GLY A 186 5.41 9.25 27.38
N ILE A 187 4.22 9.02 27.88
CA ILE A 187 3.01 8.86 27.07
C ILE A 187 2.72 10.16 26.30
N LEU A 188 2.27 10.05 25.05
CA LEU A 188 1.83 11.19 24.24
C LEU A 188 0.38 11.54 24.52
N ASP A 189 0.10 12.84 24.57
CA ASP A 189 -1.23 13.40 24.42
C ASP A 189 -1.39 13.90 22.97
N LEU A 190 -2.29 13.29 22.21
CA LEU A 190 -2.49 13.56 20.79
C LEU A 190 -3.89 14.13 20.56
N SER A 191 -3.99 15.41 20.22
CA SER A 191 -5.25 16.03 19.80
C SER A 191 -5.54 15.72 18.35
N VAL A 192 -6.74 15.21 18.05
CA VAL A 192 -7.17 14.82 16.70
C VAL A 192 -8.41 15.60 16.31
N SER A 193 -8.42 16.15 15.11
CA SER A 193 -9.57 16.77 14.46
C SER A 193 -9.71 16.27 13.01
N VAL A 194 -10.95 16.31 12.50
CA VAL A 194 -11.31 16.04 11.10
C VAL A 194 -11.98 17.28 10.54
N GLY A 195 -11.33 17.93 9.59
CA GLY A 195 -11.72 19.29 9.22
C GLY A 195 -11.72 20.20 10.45
N ASP A 196 -12.84 20.90 10.68
CA ASP A 196 -13.03 21.79 11.85
C ASP A 196 -13.59 21.06 13.09
N GLN A 197 -13.87 19.76 13.00
CA GLN A 197 -14.47 19.01 14.10
C GLN A 197 -13.40 18.38 14.97
N PHE A 198 -13.37 18.71 16.25
CA PHE A 198 -12.57 17.99 17.25
C PHE A 198 -13.13 16.58 17.44
N VAL A 199 -12.26 15.55 17.30
CA VAL A 199 -12.64 14.15 17.48
C VAL A 199 -12.37 13.71 18.92
N ALA A 200 -11.10 13.74 19.32
CA ALA A 200 -10.69 13.29 20.64
C ALA A 200 -9.26 13.76 20.98
N ARG A 201 -8.92 13.68 22.28
CA ARG A 201 -7.54 13.65 22.74
C ARG A 201 -7.18 12.24 23.16
N PHE A 202 -6.22 11.65 22.46
CA PHE A 202 -5.72 10.29 22.75
C PHE A 202 -4.50 10.39 23.65
N ARG A 203 -4.56 9.73 24.78
CA ARG A 203 -3.40 9.49 25.65
C ARG A 203 -2.89 8.08 25.39
N ALA A 204 -1.79 7.97 24.64
CA ALA A 204 -1.34 6.71 24.05
C ALA A 204 0.16 6.71 23.75
N ASP A 205 0.72 5.56 23.44
CA ASP A 205 2.10 5.45 22.93
C ASP A 205 2.23 5.98 21.50
N GLY A 206 1.11 6.08 20.79
CA GLY A 206 1.04 6.62 19.43
C GLY A 206 -0.33 6.49 18.80
N LEU A 207 -0.40 6.84 17.52
CA LEU A 207 -1.60 6.81 16.70
C LEU A 207 -1.25 6.39 15.28
N ILE A 208 -2.00 5.47 14.73
CA ILE A 208 -1.88 4.99 13.35
C ILE A 208 -3.03 5.54 12.52
N LEU A 209 -2.71 6.06 11.34
CA LEU A 209 -3.67 6.31 10.27
C LEU A 209 -3.32 5.35 9.14
N ALA A 210 -4.19 4.38 8.91
CA ALA A 210 -3.96 3.34 7.91
C ALA A 210 -4.91 3.47 6.72
N THR A 211 -4.41 3.13 5.53
CA THR A 211 -5.25 2.84 4.38
C THR A 211 -5.96 1.49 4.58
N PRO A 212 -6.97 1.14 3.78
CA PRO A 212 -7.50 -0.22 3.73
C PRO A 212 -6.41 -1.27 3.42
N THR A 213 -5.45 -0.93 2.55
CA THR A 213 -4.29 -1.78 2.25
C THR A 213 -3.43 -2.00 3.50
N GLY A 214 -3.10 -0.95 4.23
CA GLY A 214 -2.32 -0.99 5.47
C GLY A 214 -3.10 -1.53 6.68
N SER A 215 -4.42 -1.77 6.54
CA SER A 215 -5.22 -2.33 7.63
C SER A 215 -4.72 -3.70 8.11
N THR A 216 -4.02 -4.44 7.26
CA THR A 216 -3.36 -5.72 7.58
C THR A 216 -1.91 -5.60 8.03
N ALA A 217 -1.35 -4.38 8.06
CA ALA A 217 0.01 -4.08 8.52
C ALA A 217 0.03 -3.72 10.02
N TYR A 218 0.67 -2.63 10.40
CA TYR A 218 0.81 -2.23 11.81
C TYR A 218 -0.55 -1.96 12.48
N ASN A 219 -1.52 -1.46 11.72
CA ASN A 219 -2.89 -1.30 12.19
C ASN A 219 -3.47 -2.59 12.81
N LEU A 220 -3.26 -3.75 12.16
CA LEU A 220 -3.75 -5.04 12.67
C LEU A 220 -3.11 -5.40 14.01
N SER A 221 -1.78 -5.21 14.13
CA SER A 221 -1.04 -5.47 15.38
C SER A 221 -1.47 -4.55 16.52
N ALA A 222 -1.94 -3.34 16.21
CA ALA A 222 -2.48 -2.40 17.19
C ALA A 222 -3.96 -2.64 17.52
N GLY A 223 -4.57 -3.70 16.99
CA GLY A 223 -5.99 -4.04 17.24
C GLY A 223 -6.99 -3.29 16.37
N GLY A 224 -6.54 -2.68 15.27
CA GLY A 224 -7.41 -2.09 14.26
C GLY A 224 -8.14 -3.14 13.41
N PRO A 225 -9.27 -2.79 12.77
CA PRO A 225 -10.02 -3.69 11.93
C PRO A 225 -9.29 -3.99 10.61
N ILE A 226 -9.55 -5.16 10.03
CA ILE A 226 -9.22 -5.46 8.65
C ILE A 226 -10.27 -4.78 7.76
N VAL A 227 -9.81 -3.99 6.80
CA VAL A 227 -10.67 -3.29 5.84
C VAL A 227 -10.33 -3.78 4.44
N HIS A 228 -11.37 -4.16 3.67
CA HIS A 228 -11.16 -4.61 2.29
C HIS A 228 -10.56 -3.46 1.45
N PRO A 229 -9.55 -3.71 0.60
CA PRO A 229 -8.84 -2.67 -0.15
C PRO A 229 -9.72 -1.77 -1.03
N GLN A 230 -10.89 -2.26 -1.45
CA GLN A 230 -11.86 -1.48 -2.24
C GLN A 230 -12.75 -0.55 -1.42
N VAL A 231 -12.66 -0.59 -0.08
CA VAL A 231 -13.40 0.34 0.78
C VAL A 231 -12.67 1.67 0.83
N HIS A 232 -13.36 2.75 0.55
CA HIS A 232 -12.82 4.10 0.52
C HIS A 232 -12.81 4.70 1.94
N ALA A 233 -11.79 4.37 2.73
CA ALA A 233 -11.71 4.75 4.15
C ALA A 233 -10.28 5.04 4.61
N ILE A 234 -10.18 5.72 5.75
CA ILE A 234 -8.95 5.86 6.55
C ILE A 234 -9.26 5.27 7.92
N VAL A 235 -8.39 4.40 8.42
CA VAL A 235 -8.54 3.81 9.76
C VAL A 235 -7.63 4.55 10.73
N LEU A 236 -8.20 5.04 11.82
CA LEU A 236 -7.49 5.69 12.91
C LEU A 236 -7.45 4.74 14.10
N THR A 237 -6.25 4.28 14.48
CA THR A 237 -6.05 3.28 15.52
C THR A 237 -5.03 3.77 16.56
N PRO A 238 -5.41 3.93 17.83
CA PRO A 238 -4.48 4.29 18.90
C PRO A 238 -3.58 3.10 19.26
N ILE A 239 -2.30 3.39 19.57
CA ILE A 239 -1.32 2.40 20.00
C ILE A 239 -1.25 2.42 21.54
N ALA A 240 -1.53 1.29 22.19
CA ALA A 240 -1.53 1.13 23.64
C ALA A 240 -2.18 2.31 24.40
N PRO A 241 -3.47 2.64 24.10
CA PRO A 241 -4.14 3.76 24.73
C PRO A 241 -4.34 3.53 26.22
N HIS A 242 -4.14 4.57 27.03
CA HIS A 242 -4.32 4.54 28.48
C HIS A 242 -5.78 4.67 28.94
N THR A 243 -6.72 4.72 28.00
CA THR A 243 -8.15 4.81 28.26
C THR A 243 -8.84 3.59 27.71
N LEU A 244 -9.55 2.84 28.53
CA LEU A 244 -10.23 1.60 28.15
C LEU A 244 -11.37 1.81 27.14
N THR A 245 -11.87 3.04 26.99
CA THR A 245 -12.95 3.40 26.07
C THR A 245 -12.49 3.70 24.64
N ASN A 246 -11.18 3.88 24.41
CA ASN A 246 -10.66 4.15 23.08
C ASN A 246 -10.85 2.93 22.17
N ARG A 247 -11.33 3.19 20.97
CA ARG A 247 -11.53 2.20 19.90
C ARG A 247 -11.00 2.75 18.59
N PRO A 248 -10.53 1.91 17.68
CA PRO A 248 -10.26 2.31 16.31
C PRO A 248 -11.50 2.92 15.66
N VAL A 249 -11.29 3.95 14.85
CA VAL A 249 -12.36 4.67 14.13
C VAL A 249 -12.09 4.55 12.63
N VAL A 250 -13.13 4.23 11.87
CA VAL A 250 -13.09 4.24 10.40
C VAL A 250 -13.71 5.52 9.90
N LEU A 251 -12.96 6.28 9.12
CA LEU A 251 -13.33 7.59 8.58
C LEU A 251 -13.43 7.50 7.04
N PRO A 252 -14.27 8.33 6.40
CA PRO A 252 -14.27 8.43 4.95
C PRO A 252 -12.90 8.83 4.41
N GLU A 253 -12.50 8.33 3.24
CA GLU A 253 -11.22 8.71 2.60
C GLU A 253 -11.10 10.20 2.29
N THR A 254 -12.22 10.90 2.17
CA THR A 254 -12.27 12.36 1.94
C THR A 254 -11.92 13.18 3.18
N SER A 255 -11.69 12.53 4.32
CA SER A 255 -11.37 13.20 5.57
C SER A 255 -9.97 13.81 5.54
N ALA A 256 -9.84 15.07 5.94
CA ALA A 256 -8.56 15.68 6.29
C ALA A 256 -8.39 15.60 7.82
N ILE A 257 -7.47 14.75 8.25
CA ILE A 257 -7.24 14.43 9.66
C ILE A 257 -6.02 15.20 10.15
N ARG A 258 -6.19 16.06 11.15
CA ARG A 258 -5.12 16.82 11.78
C ARG A 258 -4.80 16.20 13.14
N ILE A 259 -3.53 15.84 13.34
CA ILE A 259 -3.01 15.33 14.60
C ILE A 259 -1.97 16.33 15.13
N GLN A 260 -2.17 16.74 16.38
CA GLN A 260 -1.26 17.66 17.05
C GLN A 260 -0.79 17.04 18.36
N PRO A 261 0.50 16.66 18.47
CA PRO A 261 1.07 16.16 19.71
C PRO A 261 1.24 17.31 20.70
N ASP A 262 0.84 17.09 21.94
CA ASP A 262 1.14 17.98 23.05
C ASP A 262 2.50 17.56 23.65
N LEU A 263 3.57 18.21 23.20
CA LEU A 263 4.94 17.94 23.60
C LEU A 263 5.40 18.85 24.76
N GLY A 264 4.54 19.16 25.73
CA GLY A 264 4.79 20.04 26.85
C GLY A 264 6.25 20.09 27.37
N ASP A 265 6.52 20.66 28.55
CA ASP A 265 7.88 20.82 29.12
C ASP A 265 8.55 19.49 29.57
N ARG A 266 7.88 18.38 29.43
CA ARG A 266 8.42 17.05 29.72
C ARG A 266 9.12 16.51 28.47
N HIS A 267 10.27 15.87 28.62
CA HIS A 267 11.10 15.24 27.58
C HIS A 267 10.32 14.28 26.64
N ALA A 268 9.15 14.71 26.19
CA ALA A 268 8.32 13.98 25.25
C ALA A 268 8.85 14.22 23.84
N GLU A 269 9.37 13.18 23.20
CA GLU A 269 9.75 13.20 21.80
C GLU A 269 8.74 12.38 21.00
N ALA A 270 8.26 12.95 19.91
CA ALA A 270 7.38 12.27 18.99
C ALA A 270 7.97 12.24 17.57
N PHE A 271 7.64 11.22 16.83
CA PHE A 271 8.07 11.01 15.44
C PHE A 271 6.87 10.64 14.59
N ALA A 272 6.84 11.16 13.36
CA ALA A 272 5.93 10.69 12.32
C ALA A 272 6.70 9.77 11.37
N SER A 273 6.26 8.53 11.18
CA SER A 273 6.82 7.56 10.24
C SER A 273 5.81 7.16 9.19
N PHE A 274 6.28 6.63 8.05
CA PHE A 274 5.49 6.37 6.86
C PHE A 274 5.88 4.99 6.31
N ASP A 275 4.95 4.04 6.25
CA ASP A 275 5.19 2.65 5.82
C ASP A 275 6.37 2.00 6.56
N GLY A 276 6.51 2.25 7.87
CA GLY A 276 7.59 1.69 8.68
C GLY A 276 8.99 2.22 8.38
N GLN A 277 9.11 3.33 7.62
CA GLN A 277 10.41 3.92 7.27
C GLN A 277 10.76 5.11 8.17
N SER A 278 12.03 5.58 8.08
CA SER A 278 12.55 6.71 8.86
C SER A 278 11.61 7.91 8.82
N GLY A 279 11.31 8.42 10.00
CA GLY A 279 10.31 9.43 10.23
C GLY A 279 10.85 10.85 10.35
N VAL A 280 9.92 11.77 10.53
CA VAL A 280 10.17 13.19 10.86
C VAL A 280 10.04 13.34 12.37
N LYS A 281 11.05 13.92 13.02
CA LYS A 281 10.95 14.31 14.43
C LYS A 281 9.96 15.48 14.54
N LEU A 282 9.01 15.35 15.46
CA LEU A 282 8.02 16.38 15.73
C LEU A 282 8.46 17.22 16.93
N GLU A 283 8.27 18.54 16.82
CA GLU A 283 8.55 19.50 17.88
C GLU A 283 7.26 20.18 18.34
N ARG A 284 7.36 20.96 19.41
CA ARG A 284 6.22 21.69 19.94
C ARG A 284 5.62 22.65 18.90
N GLY A 285 4.33 22.58 18.70
CA GLY A 285 3.59 23.37 17.71
C GLY A 285 3.48 22.72 16.34
N ASP A 286 4.13 21.56 16.13
CA ASP A 286 3.96 20.81 14.89
C ASP A 286 2.60 20.13 14.84
N ALA A 287 2.09 19.99 13.62
CA ALA A 287 0.93 19.20 13.32
C ALA A 287 1.18 18.31 12.12
N VAL A 288 0.62 17.11 12.16
CA VAL A 288 0.60 16.17 11.04
C VAL A 288 -0.81 16.17 10.46
N ILE A 289 -0.93 16.53 9.19
CA ILE A 289 -2.20 16.56 8.47
C ILE A 289 -2.17 15.40 7.48
N VAL A 290 -3.14 14.50 7.58
CA VAL A 290 -3.24 13.29 6.75
C VAL A 290 -4.54 13.32 5.98
N ASP A 291 -4.45 13.16 4.66
CA ASP A 291 -5.57 13.03 3.74
C ASP A 291 -5.26 11.99 2.65
N SER A 292 -6.20 11.71 1.76
CA SER A 292 -5.96 10.83 0.62
C SER A 292 -5.01 11.47 -0.39
N ALA A 293 -4.07 10.68 -0.90
CA ALA A 293 -3.25 11.08 -2.04
C ALA A 293 -4.11 11.23 -3.31
N SER A 294 -3.70 12.12 -4.20
CA SER A 294 -4.46 12.44 -5.42
C SER A 294 -4.52 11.28 -6.43
N ARG A 295 -3.53 10.39 -6.41
CA ARG A 295 -3.44 9.23 -7.32
C ARG A 295 -3.38 7.93 -6.52
N PRO A 296 -4.12 6.88 -6.92
CA PRO A 296 -3.95 5.54 -6.36
C PRO A 296 -2.68 4.89 -6.94
N LEU A 297 -2.13 3.91 -6.24
CA LEU A 297 -1.17 2.98 -6.80
C LEU A 297 -1.92 1.92 -7.61
N ARG A 298 -1.50 1.67 -8.85
CA ARG A 298 -2.07 0.63 -9.72
C ARG A 298 -1.24 -0.64 -9.60
N MET A 299 -1.85 -1.71 -9.09
CA MET A 299 -1.20 -2.99 -8.89
C MET A 299 -1.76 -4.04 -9.82
N ILE A 300 -0.89 -4.84 -10.43
CA ILE A 300 -1.30 -6.03 -11.18
C ILE A 300 -1.58 -7.16 -10.20
N ARG A 301 -2.76 -7.76 -10.31
CA ARG A 301 -3.19 -8.86 -9.45
C ARG A 301 -2.97 -10.22 -10.10
N ALA A 302 -2.63 -11.22 -9.27
CA ALA A 302 -2.70 -12.60 -9.68
C ALA A 302 -4.15 -12.97 -10.05
N ALA A 303 -4.36 -13.52 -11.25
CA ALA A 303 -5.69 -13.97 -11.67
C ALA A 303 -6.22 -15.12 -10.79
N SER A 304 -5.30 -15.89 -10.19
CA SER A 304 -5.56 -17.12 -9.44
C SER A 304 -5.98 -16.93 -7.99
N ARG A 305 -5.77 -15.73 -7.37
CA ARG A 305 -5.94 -15.53 -5.93
C ARG A 305 -6.89 -14.39 -5.56
N PRO A 306 -8.13 -14.71 -5.12
CA PRO A 306 -9.03 -13.71 -4.55
C PRO A 306 -8.50 -13.24 -3.18
N TYR A 307 -8.78 -11.99 -2.82
CA TYR A 307 -8.33 -11.31 -1.60
C TYR A 307 -8.51 -12.15 -0.31
N PHE A 308 -9.68 -12.76 -0.13
CA PHE A 308 -9.95 -13.58 1.05
C PHE A 308 -9.14 -14.89 1.10
N ALA A 309 -8.65 -15.38 -0.03
CA ALA A 309 -7.73 -16.53 -0.04
C ALA A 309 -6.38 -16.15 0.56
N VAL A 310 -5.84 -14.98 0.18
CA VAL A 310 -4.61 -14.43 0.76
C VAL A 310 -4.77 -14.19 2.26
N LEU A 311 -5.89 -13.61 2.69
CA LEU A 311 -6.18 -13.39 4.13
C LEU A 311 -6.20 -14.70 4.92
N ARG A 312 -6.94 -15.72 4.43
CA ARG A 312 -7.00 -17.02 5.13
C ARG A 312 -5.64 -17.67 5.26
N GLU A 313 -4.84 -17.64 4.19
CA GLU A 313 -3.49 -18.22 4.19
C GLU A 313 -2.59 -17.48 5.20
N LYS A 314 -2.57 -16.16 5.15
CA LYS A 314 -1.71 -15.34 6.01
C LYS A 314 -2.12 -15.34 7.48
N LEU A 315 -3.40 -15.34 7.76
CA LEU A 315 -3.93 -15.29 9.13
C LEU A 315 -4.27 -16.67 9.70
N ARG A 316 -4.01 -17.74 8.92
CA ARG A 316 -4.24 -19.14 9.31
C ARG A 316 -5.67 -19.41 9.79
N TRP A 317 -6.65 -18.75 9.18
CA TRP A 317 -8.05 -18.85 9.61
C TRP A 317 -8.68 -20.22 9.35
N THR A 318 -8.05 -21.09 8.57
CA THR A 318 -8.53 -22.43 8.22
C THR A 318 -7.76 -23.57 8.92
N GLU A 319 -6.72 -23.24 9.67
CA GLU A 319 -5.94 -24.21 10.44
C GLU A 319 -6.65 -24.50 11.77
N ARG A 320 -7.54 -25.51 11.80
CA ARG A 320 -8.04 -26.20 12.98
C ARG A 320 -7.77 -27.68 12.88
#